data_1042cf18e020af5862c7f44d4fdaeca0
#
_entry.id   1042cf18e020af5862c7f44d4fdaeca0
#
_cell.length_a   1.000
_cell.length_b   1.000
_cell.length_c   1.000
_cell.angle_alpha   90.00
_cell.angle_beta   90.00
_cell.angle_gamma   90.00
#
_symmetry.space_group_name_H-M   'P 1'
#
loop_
_entity.id
_entity.type
_entity.pdbx_description
1 polymer ?
#
loop_
_entity_poly.entity_id
_entity_poly.type
_entity_poly.pdbx_seq_one_letter_code
_entity_poly.pdbx_strand_id
1 'polypeptide(L)'
;MTPAQLELVKASYAKLPEGGATMAVDFYRNLFELDPATRALFATEPAVMSVKFSGELAAIVEAITSYETFAPRVSELAVRHNGYGVRPQHYRTVGQALIRALAAHLDEDWDEELEAAWRRAYNLVSELMMTAAGDAQR
;
A
#
# COMPACT_ATOMS: atom_id res chain seq x y z
N MET A 1 8.43 -12.90 -4.55
CA MET A 1 8.28 -12.19 -5.85
C MET A 1 9.45 -12.53 -6.77
N THR A 2 9.18 -12.62 -8.05
CA THR A 2 10.23 -12.79 -9.05
C THR A 2 10.90 -11.45 -9.37
N PRO A 3 12.15 -11.46 -9.90
CA PRO A 3 12.79 -10.21 -10.35
C PRO A 3 11.95 -9.45 -11.37
N ALA A 4 11.25 -10.15 -12.26
CA ALA A 4 10.35 -9.52 -13.24
C ALA A 4 9.19 -8.81 -12.56
N GLN A 5 8.59 -9.41 -11.52
CA GLN A 5 7.51 -8.78 -10.76
C GLN A 5 8.00 -7.54 -9.99
N LEU A 6 9.18 -7.61 -9.39
CA LEU A 6 9.78 -6.44 -8.71
C LEU A 6 9.95 -5.28 -9.67
N GLU A 7 10.47 -5.55 -10.87
CA GLU A 7 10.67 -4.52 -11.88
C GLU A 7 9.35 -3.93 -12.36
N LEU A 8 8.32 -4.76 -12.56
CA LEU A 8 6.99 -4.29 -12.95
C LEU A 8 6.41 -3.32 -11.92
N VAL A 9 6.52 -3.65 -10.63
CA VAL A 9 6.03 -2.78 -9.55
C VAL A 9 6.78 -1.46 -9.56
N LYS A 10 8.11 -1.49 -9.60
CA LYS A 10 8.93 -0.27 -9.59
C LYS A 10 8.68 0.61 -10.80
N ALA A 11 8.69 0.02 -12.00
CA ALA A 11 8.52 0.77 -13.23
C ALA A 11 7.13 1.40 -13.33
N SER A 12 6.09 0.66 -12.94
CA SER A 12 4.72 1.19 -12.97
C SER A 12 4.52 2.31 -11.96
N TYR A 13 5.05 2.16 -10.75
CA TYR A 13 4.94 3.22 -9.74
C TYR A 13 5.61 4.52 -10.22
N ALA A 14 6.75 4.40 -10.90
CA ALA A 14 7.47 5.56 -11.42
C ALA A 14 6.67 6.35 -12.47
N LYS A 15 5.66 5.73 -13.09
CA LYS A 15 4.78 6.40 -14.07
C LYS A 15 3.67 7.22 -13.42
N LEU A 16 3.43 7.05 -12.13
CA LEU A 16 2.36 7.81 -11.44
C LEU A 16 2.78 9.27 -11.25
N PRO A 17 1.89 10.23 -11.58
CA PRO A 17 2.22 11.64 -11.40
C PRO A 17 2.36 12.01 -9.93
N GLU A 18 3.21 12.99 -9.65
CA GLU A 18 3.40 13.55 -8.30
C GLU A 18 3.78 12.49 -7.24
N GLY A 19 4.58 11.49 -7.64
CA GLY A 19 5.00 10.44 -6.72
C GLY A 19 3.86 9.57 -6.20
N GLY A 20 2.74 9.53 -6.92
CA GLY A 20 1.58 8.73 -6.55
C GLY A 20 0.56 9.49 -5.69
N ALA A 21 0.75 10.78 -5.43
CA ALA A 21 -0.16 11.53 -4.55
C ALA A 21 -1.59 11.60 -5.12
N THR A 22 -1.74 11.80 -6.43
CA THR A 22 -3.06 11.84 -7.07
C THR A 22 -3.74 10.47 -7.00
N MET A 23 -3.00 9.40 -7.24
CA MET A 23 -3.51 8.04 -7.08
C MET A 23 -3.95 7.79 -5.64
N ALA A 24 -3.21 8.29 -4.66
CA ALA A 24 -3.52 8.11 -3.25
C ALA A 24 -4.85 8.76 -2.85
N VAL A 25 -5.23 9.87 -3.47
CA VAL A 25 -6.55 10.50 -3.25
C VAL A 25 -7.66 9.51 -3.63
N ASP A 26 -7.55 8.88 -4.81
CA ASP A 26 -8.52 7.89 -5.25
C ASP A 26 -8.48 6.61 -4.40
N PHE A 27 -7.30 6.24 -3.92
CA PHE A 27 -7.16 5.14 -2.98
C PHE A 27 -8.04 5.35 -1.74
N TYR A 28 -7.95 6.52 -1.11
CA TYR A 28 -8.78 6.82 0.07
C TYR A 28 -10.26 6.88 -0.27
N ARG A 29 -10.61 7.43 -1.42
CA ARG A 29 -12.01 7.44 -1.88
C ARG A 29 -12.54 6.02 -2.01
N ASN A 30 -11.78 5.13 -2.64
CA ASN A 30 -12.15 3.73 -2.81
C ASN A 30 -12.28 3.02 -1.46
N LEU A 31 -11.34 3.28 -0.55
CA LEU A 31 -11.34 2.68 0.78
C LEU A 31 -12.61 3.05 1.54
N PHE A 32 -12.99 4.32 1.54
CA PHE A 32 -14.18 4.77 2.26
C PHE A 32 -15.49 4.34 1.61
N GLU A 33 -15.48 4.07 0.29
CA GLU A 33 -16.62 3.44 -0.38
C GLU A 33 -16.77 1.97 -0.02
N LEU A 34 -15.66 1.23 -0.01
CA LEU A 34 -15.65 -0.20 0.28
C LEU A 34 -15.98 -0.49 1.74
N ASP A 35 -15.50 0.35 2.64
CA ASP A 35 -15.73 0.20 4.08
C ASP A 35 -15.83 1.59 4.72
N PRO A 36 -17.06 2.15 4.78
CA PRO A 36 -17.27 3.49 5.36
C PRO A 36 -16.78 3.64 6.80
N ALA A 37 -16.75 2.54 7.56
CA ALA A 37 -16.29 2.57 8.96
C ALA A 37 -14.80 2.93 9.05
N THR A 38 -14.01 2.68 8.02
CA THR A 38 -12.59 3.02 8.02
C THR A 38 -12.35 4.53 8.10
N ARG A 39 -13.32 5.35 7.71
CA ARG A 39 -13.19 6.81 7.79
C ARG A 39 -12.85 7.28 9.18
N ALA A 40 -13.39 6.60 10.19
CA ALA A 40 -13.16 6.93 11.61
C ALA A 40 -11.72 6.68 12.06
N LEU A 41 -10.96 5.86 11.33
CA LEU A 41 -9.55 5.60 11.64
C LEU A 41 -8.62 6.75 11.23
N PHE A 42 -9.12 7.72 10.48
CA PHE A 42 -8.32 8.81 9.93
C PHE A 42 -8.82 10.15 10.46
N ALA A 43 -7.98 10.81 11.27
CA ALA A 43 -8.31 12.09 11.89
C ALA A 43 -7.81 13.29 11.06
N THR A 44 -7.03 13.04 10.01
CA THR A 44 -6.36 14.09 9.23
C THR A 44 -7.11 14.33 7.91
N GLU A 45 -6.94 15.52 7.32
CA GLU A 45 -7.49 15.88 6.02
C GLU A 45 -7.01 14.91 4.93
N PRO A 46 -7.90 14.49 3.99
CA PRO A 46 -7.53 13.57 2.91
C PRO A 46 -6.32 13.99 2.09
N ALA A 47 -6.17 15.29 1.81
CA ALA A 47 -5.02 15.78 1.05
C ALA A 47 -3.70 15.51 1.77
N VAL A 48 -3.65 15.72 3.08
CA VAL A 48 -2.46 15.47 3.89
C VAL A 48 -2.19 13.97 3.99
N MET A 49 -3.22 13.16 4.22
CA MET A 49 -3.09 11.70 4.28
C MET A 49 -2.56 11.12 2.97
N SER A 50 -3.03 11.65 1.83
CA SER A 50 -2.61 11.18 0.51
C SER A 50 -1.12 11.42 0.26
N VAL A 51 -0.59 12.55 0.68
CA VAL A 51 0.84 12.86 0.57
C VAL A 51 1.66 11.90 1.45
N LYS A 52 1.22 11.67 2.68
CA LYS A 52 1.91 10.75 3.60
C LYS A 52 1.87 9.32 3.08
N PHE A 53 0.72 8.88 2.61
CA PHE A 53 0.55 7.52 2.07
C PHE A 53 1.44 7.31 0.85
N SER A 54 1.41 8.22 -0.12
CA SER A 54 2.21 8.06 -1.33
C SER A 54 3.71 8.11 -1.03
N GLY A 55 4.15 8.94 -0.09
CA GLY A 55 5.54 8.97 0.34
C GLY A 55 5.99 7.66 0.97
N GLU A 56 5.15 7.06 1.82
CA GLU A 56 5.45 5.78 2.44
C GLU A 56 5.44 4.64 1.42
N LEU A 57 4.45 4.64 0.52
CA LEU A 57 4.37 3.63 -0.53
C LEU A 57 5.58 3.73 -1.47
N ALA A 58 5.98 4.94 -1.86
CA ALA A 58 7.18 5.15 -2.67
C ALA A 58 8.42 4.57 -2.01
N ALA A 59 8.57 4.77 -0.71
CA ALA A 59 9.70 4.27 0.05
C ALA A 59 9.70 2.73 0.13
N ILE A 60 8.53 2.12 0.27
CA ILE A 60 8.39 0.65 0.27
C ILE A 60 8.75 0.10 -1.11
N VAL A 61 8.25 0.72 -2.18
CA VAL A 61 8.55 0.30 -3.56
C VAL A 61 10.05 0.40 -3.84
N GLU A 62 10.70 1.45 -3.37
CA GLU A 62 12.17 1.60 -3.51
C GLU A 62 12.92 0.52 -2.73
N ALA A 63 12.46 0.18 -1.55
CA ALA A 63 13.12 -0.79 -0.67
C ALA A 63 12.84 -2.25 -1.04
N ILE A 64 11.82 -2.54 -1.85
CA ILE A 64 11.31 -3.90 -2.08
C ILE A 64 12.33 -4.84 -2.71
N THR A 65 13.36 -4.33 -3.37
CA THR A 65 14.42 -5.13 -3.99
C THR A 65 15.47 -5.61 -3.00
N SER A 66 15.47 -5.09 -1.76
CA SER A 66 16.41 -5.47 -0.71
C SER A 66 15.64 -5.82 0.56
N TYR A 67 15.59 -7.12 0.89
CA TYR A 67 14.88 -7.59 2.08
C TYR A 67 15.45 -6.96 3.36
N GLU A 68 16.75 -6.72 3.42
CA GLU A 68 17.41 -6.13 4.59
C GLU A 68 16.91 -4.71 4.87
N THR A 69 16.60 -3.94 3.83
CA THR A 69 16.05 -2.59 3.95
C THR A 69 14.53 -2.63 4.11
N PHE A 70 13.89 -3.53 3.38
CA PHE A 70 12.44 -3.64 3.28
C PHE A 70 11.80 -4.12 4.59
N ALA A 71 12.34 -5.19 5.18
CA ALA A 71 11.73 -5.80 6.36
C ALA A 71 11.68 -4.86 7.58
N PRO A 72 12.76 -4.16 7.95
CA PRO A 72 12.70 -3.21 9.07
C PRO A 72 11.72 -2.06 8.81
N ARG A 73 11.65 -1.56 7.57
CA ARG A 73 10.74 -0.48 7.23
C ARG A 73 9.27 -0.89 7.37
N VAL A 74 8.94 -2.09 6.89
CA VAL A 74 7.58 -2.63 7.01
C VAL A 74 7.23 -2.90 8.47
N SER A 75 8.16 -3.40 9.26
CA SER A 75 7.95 -3.65 10.69
C SER A 75 7.65 -2.35 11.45
N GLU A 76 8.39 -1.28 11.16
CA GLU A 76 8.16 0.03 11.75
C GLU A 76 6.78 0.56 11.38
N LEU A 77 6.40 0.42 10.11
CA LEU A 77 5.08 0.81 9.62
C LEU A 77 3.96 0.04 10.35
N ALA A 78 4.16 -1.26 10.57
CA ALA A 78 3.21 -2.12 11.25
C ALA A 78 2.95 -1.66 12.69
N VAL A 79 4.01 -1.29 13.41
CA VAL A 79 3.89 -0.79 14.78
C VAL A 79 3.03 0.48 14.80
N ARG A 80 3.26 1.40 13.88
CA ARG A 80 2.46 2.63 13.78
C ARG A 80 1.00 2.32 13.45
N HIS A 81 0.74 1.40 12.51
CA HIS A 81 -0.63 1.04 12.13
C HIS A 81 -1.38 0.36 13.27
N ASN A 82 -0.71 -0.46 14.05
CA ASN A 82 -1.30 -1.09 15.22
C ASN A 82 -1.80 -0.03 16.21
N GLY A 83 -1.06 1.05 16.37
CA GLY A 83 -1.47 2.19 17.21
C GLY A 83 -2.68 2.95 16.67
N TYR A 84 -3.02 2.81 15.38
CA TYR A 84 -4.18 3.44 14.76
C TYR A 84 -5.45 2.58 14.81
N GLY A 85 -5.40 1.40 15.42
CA GLY A 85 -6.56 0.51 15.49
C GLY A 85 -6.80 -0.32 14.23
N VAL A 86 -5.80 -0.47 13.39
CA VAL A 86 -5.90 -1.28 12.17
C VAL A 86 -5.96 -2.77 12.53
N ARG A 87 -6.92 -3.48 11.96
CA ARG A 87 -7.14 -4.91 12.22
C ARG A 87 -6.90 -5.73 10.95
N PRO A 88 -6.71 -7.07 11.06
CA PRO A 88 -6.45 -7.91 9.89
C PRO A 88 -7.45 -7.77 8.73
N GLN A 89 -8.75 -7.61 9.03
CA GLN A 89 -9.76 -7.43 7.98
C GLN A 89 -9.57 -6.15 7.17
N HIS A 90 -8.95 -5.12 7.76
CA HIS A 90 -8.68 -3.87 7.07
C HIS A 90 -7.66 -4.05 5.93
N TYR A 91 -6.72 -4.98 6.07
CA TYR A 91 -5.71 -5.22 5.04
C TYR A 91 -6.31 -5.69 3.72
N ARG A 92 -7.38 -6.49 3.77
CA ARG A 92 -8.07 -6.94 2.56
C ARG A 92 -8.74 -5.76 1.84
N THR A 93 -9.46 -4.94 2.58
CA THR A 93 -10.16 -3.77 2.03
C THR A 93 -9.17 -2.75 1.47
N VAL A 94 -8.09 -2.49 2.20
CA VAL A 94 -7.01 -1.60 1.76
C VAL A 94 -6.39 -2.11 0.46
N GLY A 95 -6.12 -3.41 0.37
CA GLY A 95 -5.57 -4.01 -0.85
C GLY A 95 -6.48 -3.83 -2.05
N GLN A 96 -7.78 -4.05 -1.88
CA GLN A 96 -8.76 -3.84 -2.94
C GLN A 96 -8.80 -2.38 -3.38
N ALA A 97 -8.79 -1.46 -2.43
CA ALA A 97 -8.82 -0.02 -2.72
C ALA A 97 -7.58 0.43 -3.48
N LEU A 98 -6.40 -0.08 -3.09
CA LEU A 98 -5.13 0.24 -3.74
C LEU A 98 -5.08 -0.30 -5.17
N ILE A 99 -5.43 -1.56 -5.37
CA ILE A 99 -5.43 -2.17 -6.70
C ILE A 99 -6.37 -1.42 -7.65
N ARG A 100 -7.56 -1.05 -7.16
CA ARG A 100 -8.53 -0.29 -7.95
C ARG A 100 -7.98 1.09 -8.35
N ALA A 101 -7.31 1.78 -7.44
CA ALA A 101 -6.72 3.09 -7.72
C ALA A 101 -5.56 2.99 -8.71
N LEU A 102 -4.68 2.00 -8.55
CA LEU A 102 -3.56 1.76 -9.46
C LEU A 102 -4.07 1.45 -10.88
N ALA A 103 -5.07 0.58 -10.99
CA ALA A 103 -5.65 0.22 -12.29
C ALA A 103 -6.21 1.46 -13.00
N ALA A 104 -6.90 2.32 -12.28
CA ALA A 104 -7.49 3.53 -12.85
C ALA A 104 -6.41 4.51 -13.34
N HIS A 105 -5.33 4.69 -12.59
CA HIS A 105 -4.29 5.66 -12.92
C HIS A 105 -3.25 5.15 -13.91
N LEU A 106 -3.05 3.83 -13.99
CA LEU A 106 -2.14 3.23 -14.96
C LEU A 106 -2.84 2.84 -16.27
N ASP A 107 -4.17 2.72 -16.22
CA ASP A 107 -5.08 2.57 -17.37
C ASP A 107 -4.54 1.62 -18.46
N GLU A 108 -4.03 2.15 -19.58
CA GLU A 108 -3.54 1.34 -20.70
C GLU A 108 -2.36 0.44 -20.33
N ASP A 109 -1.57 0.83 -19.34
CA ASP A 109 -0.43 0.06 -18.87
C ASP A 109 -0.84 -1.05 -17.90
N TRP A 110 -2.08 -1.05 -17.43
CA TRP A 110 -2.57 -2.04 -16.49
C TRP A 110 -3.03 -3.30 -17.21
N ASP A 111 -2.45 -4.46 -16.85
CA ASP A 111 -2.81 -5.76 -17.39
C ASP A 111 -2.78 -6.81 -16.28
N GLU A 112 -3.09 -8.05 -16.62
CA GLU A 112 -3.14 -9.15 -15.65
C GLU A 112 -1.78 -9.42 -15.00
N GLU A 113 -0.70 -9.29 -15.76
CA GLU A 113 0.65 -9.50 -15.26
C GLU A 113 1.04 -8.43 -14.24
N LEU A 114 0.72 -7.17 -14.53
CA LEU A 114 0.98 -6.06 -13.62
C LEU A 114 0.11 -6.16 -12.37
N GLU A 115 -1.15 -6.53 -12.54
CA GLU A 115 -2.04 -6.73 -11.40
C GLU A 115 -1.52 -7.83 -10.47
N ALA A 116 -1.08 -8.97 -11.04
CA ALA A 116 -0.52 -10.07 -10.26
C ALA A 116 0.72 -9.63 -9.49
N ALA A 117 1.59 -8.83 -10.11
CA ALA A 117 2.79 -8.31 -9.46
C ALA A 117 2.43 -7.41 -8.27
N TRP A 118 1.48 -6.49 -8.44
CA TRP A 118 1.05 -5.59 -7.36
C TRP A 118 0.34 -6.35 -6.23
N ARG A 119 -0.50 -7.33 -6.57
CA ARG A 119 -1.16 -8.15 -5.55
C ARG A 119 -0.14 -8.93 -4.74
N ARG A 120 0.88 -9.48 -5.40
CA ARG A 120 1.95 -10.21 -4.71
C ARG A 120 2.74 -9.28 -3.80
N ALA A 121 3.09 -8.08 -4.26
CA ALA A 121 3.79 -7.08 -3.47
C ALA A 121 2.96 -6.67 -2.24
N TYR A 122 1.68 -6.40 -2.44
CA TYR A 122 0.79 -6.00 -1.36
C TYR A 122 0.65 -7.12 -0.32
N ASN A 123 0.48 -8.36 -0.77
CA ASN A 123 0.35 -9.51 0.15
C ASN A 123 1.61 -9.68 0.99
N LEU A 124 2.79 -9.50 0.39
CA LEU A 124 4.05 -9.58 1.11
C LEU A 124 4.12 -8.52 2.22
N VAL A 125 3.78 -7.29 1.89
CA VAL A 125 3.77 -6.18 2.87
C VAL A 125 2.76 -6.46 3.98
N SER A 126 1.53 -6.85 3.63
CA SER A 126 0.47 -7.06 4.62
C SER A 126 0.78 -8.24 5.54
N GLU A 127 1.35 -9.32 5.01
CA GLU A 127 1.76 -10.47 5.83
C GLU A 127 2.84 -10.07 6.84
N LEU A 128 3.84 -9.31 6.39
CA LEU A 128 4.90 -8.83 7.29
C LEU A 128 4.35 -7.87 8.33
N MET A 129 3.42 -7.00 7.96
CA MET A 129 2.79 -6.06 8.90
C MET A 129 1.96 -6.81 9.96
N MET A 130 1.17 -7.79 9.55
CA MET A 130 0.36 -8.57 10.49
C MET A 130 1.24 -9.38 11.44
N THR A 131 2.33 -9.96 10.96
CA THR A 131 3.30 -10.70 11.77
C THR A 131 3.96 -9.76 12.79
N ALA A 132 4.43 -8.59 12.37
CA ALA A 132 5.06 -7.62 13.25
C ALA A 132 4.09 -7.09 14.30
N ALA A 133 2.82 -6.85 13.93
CA ALA A 133 1.79 -6.42 14.86
C ALA A 133 1.49 -7.50 15.90
N GLY A 134 1.44 -8.78 15.49
CA GLY A 134 1.27 -9.91 16.40
C GLY A 134 2.43 -10.04 17.39
N ASP A 135 3.66 -9.88 16.92
CA ASP A 135 4.84 -9.92 17.76
C ASP A 135 4.87 -8.76 18.77
N ALA A 136 4.44 -7.58 18.36
CA ALA A 136 4.39 -6.41 19.23
C ALA A 136 3.35 -6.55 20.36
N GLN A 137 2.34 -7.40 20.17
CA GLN A 137 1.29 -7.64 21.16
C GLN A 137 1.66 -8.72 22.18
N ARG A 138 2.76 -9.44 21.94
CA ARG A 138 3.25 -10.47 22.83
C ARG A 138 4.20 -9.87 23.86
#